data_6d51a0f0ca950ced848e71027b137846
#
_entry.id   6d51a0f0ca950ced848e71027b137846
#
_cell.length_a   1.000
_cell.length_b   1.000
_cell.length_c   1.000
_cell.angle_alpha   90.00
_cell.angle_beta   90.00
_cell.angle_gamma   90.00
#
_symmetry.space_group_name_H-M   'P 1'
#
loop_
_entity.id
_entity.type
_entity.pdbx_description
1 polymer ?
#
loop_
_entity_poly.entity_id
_entity_poly.type
_entity_poly.pdbx_seq_one_letter_code
_entity_poly.pdbx_strand_id
1 'polypeptide(L)'
;EDEATNLWSDEVAQDSFSFLWRTAAERYKGKHLDLLSFDLVNEPPDIGQRGFTRDIHQKVIRSVTAAIHAIDPERTVVINGLAGGHLAMPELADLNVVHSGRGYQPMLVSHYKAEWWDGSKGMPVPTYPCTYEGKYWNRESLWEFYQPWREVQAMGRPVHIGEFGCYKYTDNSVALAWFKDLFDIYRESKWGYSLWEFDGNFGIANHNRPGTVYENFEGLNIDRALLELMLESRA
;
A
#
# COMPACT_ATOMS: atom_id res chain seq x y z
N GLU A 1 20.83 -15.43 6.37
CA GLU A 1 19.54 -15.59 5.69
C GLU A 1 19.78 -16.50 4.50
N ASP A 2 19.07 -17.62 4.50
CA ASP A 2 19.25 -18.69 3.52
C ASP A 2 18.71 -18.22 2.16
N GLU A 3 19.57 -17.97 1.19
CA GLU A 3 19.18 -17.57 -0.17
C GLU A 3 18.42 -18.68 -0.92
N ALA A 4 18.38 -19.89 -0.36
CA ALA A 4 17.83 -21.09 -0.98
C ALA A 4 16.30 -21.14 -1.10
N THR A 5 15.56 -20.15 -0.55
CA THR A 5 14.08 -20.14 -0.55
C THR A 5 13.49 -18.82 -1.03
N ASN A 6 14.13 -18.18 -2.00
CA ASN A 6 13.64 -16.92 -2.55
C ASN A 6 12.51 -17.18 -3.56
N LEU A 7 11.31 -16.69 -3.29
CA LEU A 7 10.14 -16.81 -4.17
C LEU A 7 10.40 -16.39 -5.62
N TRP A 8 11.31 -15.44 -5.82
CA TRP A 8 11.55 -14.85 -7.16
C TRP A 8 12.56 -15.61 -8.00
N SER A 9 13.35 -16.51 -7.40
CA SER A 9 14.41 -17.27 -8.11
C SER A 9 14.31 -18.78 -7.95
N ASP A 10 13.50 -19.28 -7.01
CA ASP A 10 13.41 -20.70 -6.68
C ASP A 10 12.05 -21.28 -7.12
N GLU A 11 12.07 -22.24 -8.03
CA GLU A 11 10.86 -22.90 -8.52
C GLU A 11 10.12 -23.67 -7.41
N VAL A 12 10.84 -24.27 -6.46
CA VAL A 12 10.22 -24.98 -5.33
C VAL A 12 9.48 -24.00 -4.42
N ALA A 13 10.03 -22.79 -4.23
CA ALA A 13 9.35 -21.74 -3.49
C ALA A 13 8.09 -21.24 -4.23
N GLN A 14 8.14 -21.12 -5.56
CA GLN A 14 6.99 -20.74 -6.40
C GLN A 14 5.89 -21.82 -6.37
N ASP A 15 6.24 -23.08 -6.43
CA ASP A 15 5.30 -24.20 -6.32
C ASP A 15 4.65 -24.26 -4.93
N SER A 16 5.45 -24.07 -3.88
CA SER A 16 4.97 -24.00 -2.51
C SER A 16 4.01 -22.83 -2.29
N PHE A 17 4.32 -21.67 -2.83
CA PHE A 17 3.47 -20.49 -2.80
C PHE A 17 2.13 -20.73 -3.52
N SER A 18 2.16 -21.31 -4.71
CA SER A 18 0.96 -21.71 -5.45
C SER A 18 0.13 -22.74 -4.68
N PHE A 19 0.78 -23.73 -4.05
CA PHE A 19 0.09 -24.72 -3.24
C PHE A 19 -0.62 -24.10 -2.04
N LEU A 20 0.01 -23.16 -1.34
CA LEU A 20 -0.60 -22.46 -0.20
C LEU A 20 -1.85 -21.69 -0.61
N TRP A 21 -1.79 -20.94 -1.71
CA TRP A 21 -2.92 -20.18 -2.20
C TRP A 21 -4.06 -21.06 -2.75
N ARG A 22 -3.74 -22.19 -3.38
CA ARG A 22 -4.74 -23.19 -3.75
C ARG A 22 -5.45 -23.75 -2.52
N THR A 23 -4.68 -24.10 -1.49
CA THR A 23 -5.23 -24.61 -0.22
C THR A 23 -6.15 -23.55 0.43
N ALA A 24 -5.79 -22.26 0.39
CA ALA A 24 -6.66 -21.20 0.85
C ALA A 24 -7.93 -21.10 0.00
N ALA A 25 -7.82 -21.18 -1.32
CA ALA A 25 -8.96 -21.14 -2.22
C ALA A 25 -9.93 -22.29 -1.98
N GLU A 26 -9.43 -23.52 -1.81
CA GLU A 26 -10.24 -24.70 -1.47
C GLU A 26 -10.95 -24.51 -0.12
N ARG A 27 -10.22 -24.05 0.89
CA ARG A 27 -10.74 -23.87 2.26
C ARG A 27 -11.83 -22.81 2.35
N TYR A 28 -11.70 -21.74 1.60
CA TYR A 28 -12.61 -20.59 1.66
C TYR A 28 -13.58 -20.49 0.46
N LYS A 29 -13.61 -21.50 -0.40
CA LYS A 29 -14.58 -21.59 -1.50
C LYS A 29 -16.00 -21.44 -0.98
N GLY A 30 -16.80 -20.61 -1.66
CA GLY A 30 -18.18 -20.33 -1.27
C GLY A 30 -18.35 -19.32 -0.14
N LYS A 31 -17.27 -18.78 0.44
CA LYS A 31 -17.38 -17.60 1.30
C LYS A 31 -17.73 -16.39 0.44
N HIS A 32 -18.65 -15.54 0.95
CA HIS A 32 -19.12 -14.37 0.22
C HIS A 32 -17.94 -13.46 -0.18
N LEU A 33 -17.97 -12.95 -1.39
CA LEU A 33 -16.86 -12.18 -1.97
C LEU A 33 -16.60 -10.88 -1.21
N ASP A 34 -17.66 -10.25 -0.68
CA ASP A 34 -17.54 -9.01 0.10
C ASP A 34 -16.89 -9.22 1.50
N LEU A 35 -16.73 -10.46 1.94
CA LEU A 35 -16.17 -10.78 3.24
C LEU A 35 -14.69 -11.17 3.20
N LEU A 36 -14.18 -11.57 2.03
CA LEU A 36 -12.84 -12.11 1.92
C LEU A 36 -12.25 -11.91 0.52
N SER A 37 -11.10 -11.29 0.47
CA SER A 37 -10.20 -11.23 -0.69
C SER A 37 -8.86 -11.87 -0.35
N PHE A 38 -8.08 -12.22 -1.37
CA PHE A 38 -6.73 -12.77 -1.21
C PHE A 38 -5.71 -11.75 -1.69
N ASP A 39 -4.91 -11.22 -0.78
CA ASP A 39 -3.77 -10.34 -1.09
C ASP A 39 -2.51 -11.20 -1.15
N LEU A 40 -1.92 -11.33 -2.36
CA LEU A 40 -0.95 -12.38 -2.64
C LEU A 40 0.41 -12.15 -1.99
N VAL A 41 1.00 -11.00 -2.19
CA VAL A 41 2.34 -10.65 -1.69
C VAL A 41 2.34 -9.21 -1.23
N ASN A 42 2.58 -9.01 0.06
CA ASN A 42 2.79 -7.66 0.58
C ASN A 42 4.12 -7.10 0.09
N GLU A 43 4.09 -5.90 -0.48
CA GLU A 43 5.26 -5.08 -0.80
C GLU A 43 6.39 -5.83 -1.55
N PRO A 44 6.16 -6.27 -2.79
CA PRO A 44 7.21 -6.84 -3.62
C PRO A 44 8.46 -5.93 -3.66
N PRO A 45 9.68 -6.52 -3.75
CA PRO A 45 10.93 -5.77 -3.65
C PRO A 45 11.16 -4.79 -4.79
N ASP A 46 12.22 -4.00 -4.67
CA ASP A 46 12.71 -3.14 -5.75
C ASP A 46 13.22 -3.96 -6.93
N ILE A 47 12.99 -3.44 -8.14
CA ILE A 47 13.49 -4.07 -9.37
C ILE A 47 15.02 -4.12 -9.32
N GLY A 48 15.56 -5.31 -9.56
CA GLY A 48 16.99 -5.62 -9.48
C GLY A 48 17.45 -6.13 -8.11
N GLN A 49 16.66 -5.98 -7.07
CA GLN A 49 17.00 -6.49 -5.75
C GLN A 49 16.93 -8.03 -5.75
N ARG A 50 18.04 -8.70 -5.37
CA ARG A 50 18.13 -10.18 -5.32
C ARG A 50 17.64 -10.87 -6.58
N GLY A 51 17.88 -10.29 -7.77
CA GLY A 51 17.45 -10.83 -9.04
C GLY A 51 15.97 -10.65 -9.39
N PHE A 52 15.21 -9.91 -8.58
CA PHE A 52 13.81 -9.61 -8.84
C PHE A 52 13.63 -8.75 -10.09
N THR A 53 12.72 -9.17 -10.98
CA THR A 53 12.37 -8.45 -12.20
C THR A 53 10.85 -8.39 -12.39
N ARG A 54 10.37 -7.45 -13.22
CA ARG A 54 8.96 -7.38 -13.60
C ARG A 54 8.47 -8.69 -14.24
N ASP A 55 9.28 -9.31 -15.07
CA ASP A 55 8.91 -10.55 -15.79
C ASP A 55 8.75 -11.73 -14.82
N ILE A 56 9.66 -11.87 -13.85
CA ILE A 56 9.55 -12.90 -12.80
C ILE A 56 8.31 -12.67 -11.95
N HIS A 57 8.08 -11.43 -11.50
CA HIS A 57 6.89 -11.08 -10.74
C HIS A 57 5.62 -11.41 -11.53
N GLN A 58 5.53 -10.96 -12.78
CA GLN A 58 4.39 -11.21 -13.65
C GLN A 58 4.13 -12.72 -13.82
N LYS A 59 5.18 -13.55 -14.02
CA LYS A 59 5.07 -15.01 -14.13
C LYS A 59 4.45 -15.60 -12.85
N VAL A 60 4.97 -15.25 -11.69
CA VAL A 60 4.50 -15.77 -10.40
C VAL A 60 3.05 -15.36 -10.13
N ILE A 61 2.71 -14.07 -10.27
CA ILE A 61 1.37 -13.56 -10.03
C ILE A 61 0.33 -14.21 -10.98
N ARG A 62 0.65 -14.34 -12.27
CA ARG A 62 -0.24 -15.00 -13.23
C ARG A 62 -0.50 -16.46 -12.87
N SER A 63 0.57 -17.20 -12.51
CA SER A 63 0.47 -18.61 -12.14
C SER A 63 -0.43 -18.79 -10.91
N VAL A 64 -0.20 -18.01 -9.87
CA VAL A 64 -0.96 -18.12 -8.61
C VAL A 64 -2.41 -17.67 -8.78
N THR A 65 -2.65 -16.57 -9.49
CA THR A 65 -4.01 -16.09 -9.79
C THR A 65 -4.79 -17.13 -10.57
N ALA A 66 -4.19 -17.75 -11.60
CA ALA A 66 -4.80 -18.83 -12.36
C ALA A 66 -5.13 -20.05 -11.47
N ALA A 67 -4.22 -20.42 -10.55
CA ALA A 67 -4.41 -21.53 -9.63
C ALA A 67 -5.58 -21.28 -8.65
N ILE A 68 -5.75 -20.05 -8.16
CA ILE A 68 -6.87 -19.64 -7.32
C ILE A 68 -8.17 -19.69 -8.13
N HIS A 69 -8.22 -19.06 -9.30
CA HIS A 69 -9.43 -18.96 -10.11
C HIS A 69 -9.87 -20.30 -10.73
N ALA A 70 -8.97 -21.29 -10.85
CA ALA A 70 -9.36 -22.65 -11.20
C ALA A 70 -10.25 -23.33 -10.14
N ILE A 71 -10.15 -22.88 -8.88
CA ILE A 71 -10.91 -23.41 -7.74
C ILE A 71 -12.10 -22.53 -7.39
N ASP A 72 -11.87 -21.21 -7.32
CA ASP A 72 -12.87 -20.20 -6.95
C ASP A 72 -12.80 -19.05 -7.98
N PRO A 73 -13.49 -19.16 -9.13
CA PRO A 73 -13.35 -18.24 -10.27
C PRO A 73 -13.70 -16.79 -9.98
N GLU A 74 -14.58 -16.55 -9.01
CA GLU A 74 -15.04 -15.20 -8.65
C GLU A 74 -14.24 -14.58 -7.50
N ARG A 75 -13.28 -15.30 -6.92
CA ARG A 75 -12.52 -14.81 -5.77
C ARG A 75 -11.75 -13.55 -6.10
N THR A 76 -12.00 -12.49 -5.33
CA THR A 76 -11.23 -11.26 -5.43
C THR A 76 -9.78 -11.52 -5.03
N VAL A 77 -8.87 -11.30 -5.97
CA VAL A 77 -7.42 -11.35 -5.76
C VAL A 77 -6.88 -9.93 -5.78
N VAL A 78 -6.03 -9.61 -4.82
CA VAL A 78 -5.35 -8.32 -4.71
C VAL A 78 -3.87 -8.54 -4.99
N ILE A 79 -3.28 -7.64 -5.77
CA ILE A 79 -1.86 -7.66 -6.10
C ILE A 79 -1.23 -6.31 -5.75
N ASN A 80 -0.10 -6.34 -5.05
CA ASN A 80 0.60 -5.12 -4.65
C ASN A 80 1.53 -4.63 -5.76
N GLY A 81 1.67 -3.32 -5.88
CA GLY A 81 2.67 -2.69 -6.74
C GLY A 81 4.10 -3.08 -6.37
N LEU A 82 5.03 -2.93 -7.30
CA LEU A 82 6.45 -3.20 -7.08
C LEU A 82 7.09 -2.10 -6.23
N ALA A 83 8.32 -2.33 -5.80
CA ALA A 83 9.09 -1.37 -4.99
C ALA A 83 8.32 -0.94 -3.74
N GLY A 84 7.96 -1.91 -2.89
CA GLY A 84 7.18 -1.63 -1.69
C GLY A 84 5.77 -1.08 -1.98
N GLY A 85 5.17 -1.43 -3.13
CA GLY A 85 3.84 -0.97 -3.50
C GLY A 85 3.78 0.39 -4.21
N HIS A 86 4.93 0.97 -4.59
CA HIS A 86 4.97 2.31 -5.19
C HIS A 86 4.86 2.33 -6.73
N LEU A 87 5.13 1.20 -7.39
CA LEU A 87 5.11 1.11 -8.85
C LEU A 87 3.92 0.28 -9.33
N ALA A 88 3.05 0.88 -10.14
CA ALA A 88 1.94 0.20 -10.77
C ALA A 88 2.39 -0.86 -11.80
N MET A 89 1.50 -1.81 -12.10
CA MET A 89 1.77 -2.97 -12.96
C MET A 89 0.75 -3.05 -14.11
N PRO A 90 0.80 -2.12 -15.08
CA PRO A 90 -0.14 -2.14 -16.22
C PRO A 90 -0.04 -3.43 -17.04
N GLU A 91 1.10 -4.13 -17.01
CA GLU A 91 1.31 -5.42 -17.64
C GLU A 91 0.44 -6.56 -17.08
N LEU A 92 -0.19 -6.36 -15.93
CA LEU A 92 -1.12 -7.29 -15.31
C LEU A 92 -2.59 -6.83 -15.39
N ALA A 93 -2.86 -5.77 -16.14
CA ALA A 93 -4.23 -5.24 -16.27
C ALA A 93 -5.18 -6.13 -17.09
N ASP A 94 -4.70 -7.17 -17.75
CA ASP A 94 -5.51 -8.20 -18.37
C ASP A 94 -6.08 -9.21 -17.35
N LEU A 95 -5.50 -9.31 -16.17
CA LEU A 95 -6.02 -10.16 -15.09
C LEU A 95 -7.22 -9.49 -14.38
N ASN A 96 -8.17 -10.32 -13.94
CA ASN A 96 -9.27 -9.84 -13.11
C ASN A 96 -8.84 -9.76 -11.63
N VAL A 97 -8.07 -8.73 -11.29
CA VAL A 97 -7.50 -8.50 -9.97
C VAL A 97 -7.65 -7.04 -9.55
N VAL A 98 -7.56 -6.80 -8.25
CA VAL A 98 -7.44 -5.46 -7.68
C VAL A 98 -5.97 -5.08 -7.57
N HIS A 99 -5.60 -3.91 -8.07
CA HIS A 99 -4.25 -3.38 -7.96
C HIS A 99 -4.12 -2.53 -6.69
N SER A 100 -3.22 -2.90 -5.80
CA SER A 100 -3.00 -2.24 -4.50
C SER A 100 -1.73 -1.40 -4.51
N GLY A 101 -1.90 -0.09 -4.37
CA GLY A 101 -0.80 0.87 -4.21
C GLY A 101 -0.48 1.19 -2.76
N ARG A 102 0.54 2.05 -2.57
CA ARG A 102 0.94 2.60 -1.27
C ARG A 102 0.92 4.12 -1.29
N GLY A 103 0.61 4.70 -0.15
CA GLY A 103 0.50 6.13 0.03
C GLY A 103 1.55 6.69 1.00
N TYR A 104 2.84 6.35 0.80
CA TYR A 104 3.90 6.80 1.69
C TYR A 104 4.77 7.93 1.11
N GLN A 105 4.61 8.27 -0.18
CA GLN A 105 5.39 9.36 -0.77
C GLN A 105 4.86 10.75 -0.37
N PRO A 106 5.76 11.72 -0.09
CA PRO A 106 7.21 11.57 0.02
C PRO A 106 7.62 10.89 1.33
N MET A 107 8.61 10.00 1.26
CA MET A 107 9.11 9.26 2.42
C MET A 107 9.62 10.19 3.54
N LEU A 108 10.06 11.39 3.21
CA LEU A 108 10.42 12.43 4.19
C LEU A 108 9.28 12.70 5.19
N VAL A 109 8.04 12.75 4.72
CA VAL A 109 6.87 13.04 5.56
C VAL A 109 6.42 11.78 6.31
N SER A 110 6.28 10.69 5.59
CA SER A 110 5.69 9.45 6.15
C SER A 110 6.63 8.65 7.04
N HIS A 111 7.97 8.70 6.80
CA HIS A 111 8.97 7.83 7.44
C HIS A 111 10.09 8.59 8.14
N TYR A 112 9.88 9.86 8.49
CA TYR A 112 10.87 10.63 9.23
C TYR A 112 11.28 9.92 10.52
N LYS A 113 12.59 9.67 10.67
CA LYS A 113 13.19 8.90 11.78
C LYS A 113 12.65 7.47 11.94
N ALA A 114 12.23 6.83 10.88
CA ALA A 114 11.87 5.41 10.88
C ALA A 114 13.13 4.57 11.09
N GLU A 115 13.33 4.06 12.30
CA GLU A 115 14.59 3.43 12.74
C GLU A 115 14.92 2.13 11.99
N TRP A 116 13.90 1.44 11.47
CA TRP A 116 14.08 0.20 10.68
C TRP A 116 14.46 0.44 9.23
N TRP A 117 14.42 1.67 8.76
CA TRP A 117 14.71 2.02 7.37
C TRP A 117 15.90 2.95 7.26
N ASP A 118 16.98 2.47 6.66
CA ASP A 118 18.24 3.22 6.52
C ASP A 118 18.08 4.54 5.76
N GLY A 119 17.13 4.62 4.82
CA GLY A 119 16.82 5.84 4.08
C GLY A 119 16.34 7.01 4.96
N SER A 120 15.90 6.73 6.19
CA SER A 120 15.49 7.78 7.14
C SER A 120 16.67 8.54 7.77
N LYS A 121 17.89 7.98 7.68
CA LYS A 121 19.08 8.57 8.31
C LYS A 121 19.44 9.90 7.65
N GLY A 122 19.60 10.92 8.46
CA GLY A 122 19.98 12.26 7.99
C GLY A 122 18.87 13.06 7.29
N MET A 123 17.65 12.57 7.29
CA MET A 123 16.49 13.35 6.80
C MET A 123 16.37 14.67 7.54
N PRO A 124 16.11 15.78 6.83
CA PRO A 124 15.77 17.05 7.47
C PRO A 124 14.40 16.94 8.18
N VAL A 125 14.12 17.89 9.06
CA VAL A 125 12.79 17.99 9.70
C VAL A 125 11.72 18.14 8.60
N PRO A 126 10.67 17.31 8.60
CA PRO A 126 9.63 17.37 7.57
C PRO A 126 8.89 18.69 7.55
N THR A 127 8.59 19.13 6.35
CA THR A 127 7.57 20.14 6.04
C THR A 127 6.69 19.61 4.92
N TYR A 128 5.51 20.17 4.75
CA TYR A 128 4.68 19.88 3.58
C TYR A 128 3.88 21.13 3.20
N PRO A 129 3.91 21.57 1.91
CA PRO A 129 4.73 21.03 0.80
C PRO A 129 6.24 21.09 1.06
N CYS A 130 7.03 20.23 0.36
CA CYS A 130 8.46 20.15 0.58
C CYS A 130 9.26 19.80 -0.69
N THR A 131 10.57 20.06 -0.66
CA THR A 131 11.49 19.49 -1.65
C THR A 131 12.24 18.33 -0.99
N TYR A 132 12.17 17.14 -1.60
CA TYR A 132 12.86 15.95 -1.15
C TYR A 132 13.37 15.14 -2.33
N GLU A 133 14.63 14.72 -2.28
CA GLU A 133 15.31 13.97 -3.36
C GLU A 133 15.18 14.65 -4.74
N GLY A 134 15.34 15.97 -4.76
CA GLY A 134 15.31 16.77 -6.00
C GLY A 134 13.91 17.00 -6.59
N LYS A 135 12.85 16.48 -5.97
CA LYS A 135 11.47 16.69 -6.39
C LYS A 135 10.73 17.60 -5.39
N TYR A 136 9.95 18.54 -5.91
CA TYR A 136 9.00 19.32 -5.11
C TYR A 136 7.71 18.53 -4.93
N TRP A 137 7.37 18.25 -3.69
CA TRP A 137 6.20 17.46 -3.29
C TRP A 137 5.09 18.37 -2.78
N ASN A 138 3.98 18.36 -3.48
CA ASN A 138 2.73 19.04 -3.18
C ASN A 138 1.59 18.17 -3.74
N ARG A 139 0.35 18.65 -3.68
CA ARG A 139 -0.79 17.94 -4.23
C ARG A 139 -0.64 17.57 -5.71
N GLU A 140 -0.12 18.48 -6.53
CA GLU A 140 0.05 18.27 -7.97
C GLU A 140 1.07 17.14 -8.25
N SER A 141 2.22 17.18 -7.60
CA SER A 141 3.24 16.15 -7.75
C SER A 141 2.82 14.80 -7.18
N LEU A 142 1.96 14.77 -6.14
CA LEU A 142 1.30 13.54 -5.67
C LEU A 142 0.29 13.03 -6.70
N TRP A 143 -0.49 13.93 -7.31
CA TRP A 143 -1.39 13.55 -8.40
C TRP A 143 -0.64 12.94 -9.58
N GLU A 144 0.48 13.50 -9.99
CA GLU A 144 1.35 12.95 -11.02
C GLU A 144 1.93 11.58 -10.61
N PHE A 145 2.36 11.45 -9.34
CA PHE A 145 2.89 10.19 -8.82
C PHE A 145 1.89 9.03 -8.98
N TYR A 146 0.60 9.29 -8.83
CA TYR A 146 -0.44 8.29 -9.01
C TYR A 146 -0.93 8.11 -10.45
N GLN A 147 -0.35 8.81 -11.44
CA GLN A 147 -0.76 8.68 -12.84
C GLN A 147 -0.73 7.24 -13.35
N PRO A 148 0.32 6.41 -13.11
CA PRO A 148 0.33 5.02 -13.57
C PRO A 148 -0.81 4.17 -12.98
N TRP A 149 -1.26 4.46 -11.78
CA TRP A 149 -2.40 3.79 -11.14
C TRP A 149 -3.74 4.18 -11.80
N ARG A 150 -3.89 5.44 -12.19
CA ARG A 150 -5.07 5.88 -12.97
C ARG A 150 -5.08 5.27 -14.37
N GLU A 151 -3.93 5.02 -14.96
CA GLU A 151 -3.82 4.30 -16.23
C GLU A 151 -4.30 2.85 -16.10
N VAL A 152 -3.90 2.15 -15.05
CA VAL A 152 -4.42 0.81 -14.71
C VAL A 152 -5.94 0.84 -14.51
N GLN A 153 -6.45 1.84 -13.81
CA GLN A 153 -7.90 2.03 -13.64
C GLN A 153 -8.60 2.28 -14.97
N ALA A 154 -8.02 3.08 -15.86
CA ALA A 154 -8.56 3.34 -17.20
C ALA A 154 -8.59 2.08 -18.08
N MET A 155 -7.75 1.07 -17.80
CA MET A 155 -7.81 -0.25 -18.42
C MET A 155 -8.91 -1.15 -17.81
N GLY A 156 -9.75 -0.59 -16.93
CA GLY A 156 -10.89 -1.28 -16.33
C GLY A 156 -10.55 -2.11 -15.08
N ARG A 157 -9.40 -1.88 -14.44
CA ARG A 157 -9.02 -2.58 -13.21
C ARG A 157 -9.28 -1.73 -11.97
N PRO A 158 -9.82 -2.32 -10.88
CA PRO A 158 -9.96 -1.62 -9.62
C PRO A 158 -8.58 -1.28 -9.03
N VAL A 159 -8.47 -0.10 -8.45
CA VAL A 159 -7.29 0.35 -7.69
C VAL A 159 -7.70 0.61 -6.25
N HIS A 160 -6.85 0.19 -5.32
CA HIS A 160 -6.99 0.38 -3.89
C HIS A 160 -5.66 0.85 -3.30
N ILE A 161 -5.69 1.77 -2.36
CA ILE A 161 -4.49 2.15 -1.61
C ILE A 161 -4.45 1.30 -0.35
N GLY A 162 -3.70 0.19 -0.41
CA GLY A 162 -3.69 -0.85 0.62
C GLY A 162 -3.06 -0.40 1.92
N GLU A 163 -2.11 0.53 1.86
CA GLU A 163 -1.52 1.15 3.04
C GLU A 163 -1.10 2.59 2.76
N PHE A 164 -1.27 3.44 3.76
CA PHE A 164 -0.66 4.76 3.89
C PHE A 164 -0.70 5.18 5.35
N GLY A 165 0.21 6.04 5.78
CA GLY A 165 0.27 6.46 7.17
C GLY A 165 1.46 7.39 7.39
N CYS A 166 1.56 7.96 8.59
CA CYS A 166 2.62 8.90 8.94
C CYS A 166 3.23 8.53 10.29
N TYR A 167 4.55 8.30 10.29
CA TYR A 167 5.26 7.86 11.49
C TYR A 167 5.29 8.94 12.57
N LYS A 168 5.32 8.52 13.81
CA LYS A 168 5.16 9.32 15.03
C LYS A 168 6.09 10.53 15.20
N TYR A 169 7.17 10.64 14.47
CA TYR A 169 8.12 11.74 14.63
C TYR A 169 7.86 12.94 13.71
N THR A 170 6.96 12.82 12.77
CA THR A 170 6.51 13.96 11.96
C THR A 170 5.48 14.78 12.72
N ASP A 171 5.62 16.11 12.72
CA ASP A 171 4.64 17.00 13.33
C ASP A 171 3.24 16.77 12.76
N ASN A 172 2.21 16.76 13.63
CA ASN A 172 0.87 16.41 13.21
C ASN A 172 0.27 17.42 12.23
N SER A 173 0.63 18.69 12.31
CA SER A 173 0.16 19.69 11.35
C SER A 173 0.70 19.44 9.93
N VAL A 174 1.93 18.97 9.81
CA VAL A 174 2.56 18.54 8.55
C VAL A 174 1.88 17.29 8.01
N ALA A 175 1.67 16.29 8.88
CA ALA A 175 1.00 15.06 8.53
C ALA A 175 -0.44 15.31 8.03
N LEU A 176 -1.22 16.14 8.73
CA LEU A 176 -2.60 16.47 8.35
C LEU A 176 -2.70 17.20 7.01
N ALA A 177 -1.78 18.14 6.74
CA ALA A 177 -1.74 18.82 5.45
C ALA A 177 -1.47 17.84 4.29
N TRP A 178 -0.55 16.90 4.49
CA TRP A 178 -0.24 15.85 3.54
C TRP A 178 -1.37 14.82 3.39
N PHE A 179 -1.96 14.36 4.48
CA PHE A 179 -3.13 13.45 4.46
C PHE A 179 -4.30 14.06 3.71
N LYS A 180 -4.54 15.37 3.88
CA LYS A 180 -5.62 16.06 3.15
C LYS A 180 -5.44 15.92 1.64
N ASP A 181 -4.25 16.16 1.12
CA ASP A 181 -3.97 16.03 -0.32
C ASP A 181 -4.11 14.59 -0.80
N LEU A 182 -3.67 13.59 -0.01
CA LEU A 182 -3.86 12.18 -0.33
C LEU A 182 -5.35 11.82 -0.39
N PHE A 183 -6.14 12.20 0.63
CA PHE A 183 -7.57 11.91 0.66
C PHE A 183 -8.32 12.57 -0.49
N ASP A 184 -7.97 13.81 -0.84
CA ASP A 184 -8.57 14.48 -1.99
C ASP A 184 -8.27 13.72 -3.30
N ILE A 185 -7.04 13.22 -3.47
CA ILE A 185 -6.65 12.41 -4.63
C ILE A 185 -7.41 11.08 -4.67
N TYR A 186 -7.50 10.38 -3.54
CA TYR A 186 -8.20 9.09 -3.46
C TYR A 186 -9.69 9.23 -3.75
N ARG A 187 -10.33 10.27 -3.21
CA ARG A 187 -11.74 10.61 -3.47
C ARG A 187 -11.97 10.95 -4.95
N GLU A 188 -11.14 11.82 -5.54
CA GLU A 188 -11.26 12.18 -6.96
C GLU A 188 -11.06 10.99 -7.90
N SER A 189 -10.16 10.07 -7.52
CA SER A 189 -9.90 8.82 -8.26
C SER A 189 -10.93 7.73 -7.96
N LYS A 190 -11.80 7.91 -6.97
CA LYS A 190 -12.75 6.91 -6.46
C LYS A 190 -12.05 5.62 -6.00
N TRP A 191 -10.93 5.76 -5.33
CA TRP A 191 -10.17 4.65 -4.77
C TRP A 191 -10.53 4.40 -3.30
N GLY A 192 -10.73 3.14 -2.95
CA GLY A 192 -10.73 2.72 -1.55
C GLY A 192 -9.32 2.81 -0.97
N TYR A 193 -9.24 2.93 0.34
CA TYR A 193 -7.95 3.00 1.03
C TYR A 193 -7.99 2.36 2.43
N SER A 194 -6.82 1.97 2.95
CA SER A 194 -6.64 1.47 4.30
C SER A 194 -5.52 2.22 5.01
N LEU A 195 -5.83 2.89 6.11
CA LEU A 195 -4.82 3.55 6.93
C LEU A 195 -3.97 2.51 7.64
N TRP A 196 -2.66 2.62 7.54
CA TRP A 196 -1.71 1.92 8.37
C TRP A 196 -1.31 2.83 9.53
N GLU A 197 -1.80 2.66 10.73
CA GLU A 197 -2.64 1.59 11.24
C GLU A 197 -3.79 2.17 12.08
N PHE A 198 -4.62 1.34 12.71
CA PHE A 198 -5.64 1.86 13.63
C PHE A 198 -5.01 2.37 14.92
N ASP A 199 -4.28 1.52 15.65
CA ASP A 199 -3.62 1.85 16.93
C ASP A 199 -2.11 1.58 16.81
N GLY A 200 -1.30 2.61 16.95
CA GLY A 200 0.15 2.51 16.82
C GLY A 200 0.80 3.73 16.16
N ASN A 201 2.08 3.61 15.87
CA ASN A 201 2.96 4.73 15.51
C ASN A 201 2.63 5.46 14.20
N PHE A 202 1.87 4.86 13.30
CA PHE A 202 1.42 5.44 12.03
C PHE A 202 -0.05 5.81 12.01
N GLY A 203 -0.79 5.28 12.98
CA GLY A 203 -2.23 5.18 12.94
C GLY A 203 -3.01 6.45 13.27
N ILE A 204 -4.27 6.22 13.63
CA ILE A 204 -5.21 7.26 14.08
C ILE A 204 -5.28 7.31 15.60
N ALA A 205 -5.05 6.18 16.28
CA ALA A 205 -5.04 6.09 17.74
C ALA A 205 -3.62 6.00 18.28
N ASN A 206 -3.34 6.67 19.40
CA ASN A 206 -2.11 6.59 20.22
C ASN A 206 -0.79 6.78 19.45
N HIS A 207 -0.79 7.38 18.29
CA HIS A 207 0.39 7.48 17.40
C HIS A 207 1.50 8.40 17.94
N ASN A 208 1.18 9.32 18.88
CA ASN A 208 2.14 10.20 19.55
C ASN A 208 2.89 11.21 18.65
N ARG A 209 2.33 11.60 17.49
CA ARG A 209 2.91 12.68 16.67
C ARG A 209 2.92 13.99 17.46
N PRO A 210 4.02 14.78 17.39
CA PRO A 210 4.07 16.09 18.03
C PRO A 210 2.94 16.99 17.55
N GLY A 211 2.38 17.79 18.47
CA GLY A 211 1.30 18.73 18.16
C GLY A 211 -0.10 18.12 18.05
N THR A 212 -0.27 16.82 18.25
CA THR A 212 -1.58 16.18 18.17
C THR A 212 -2.45 16.58 19.37
N VAL A 213 -3.70 16.94 19.06
CA VAL A 213 -4.77 17.10 20.06
C VAL A 213 -5.63 15.84 20.02
N TYR A 214 -5.63 15.09 21.11
CA TYR A 214 -6.37 13.85 21.22
C TYR A 214 -7.74 14.03 21.85
N GLU A 215 -8.70 13.25 21.38
CA GLU A 215 -9.96 12.96 22.04
C GLU A 215 -9.90 11.54 22.63
N ASN A 216 -10.25 11.40 23.92
CA ASN A 216 -10.35 10.05 24.49
C ASN A 216 -11.69 9.43 24.10
N PHE A 217 -11.62 8.27 23.44
CA PHE A 217 -12.77 7.47 23.08
C PHE A 217 -12.54 6.03 23.53
N GLU A 218 -13.32 5.56 24.47
CA GLU A 218 -13.24 4.19 25.02
C GLU A 218 -11.82 3.76 25.46
N GLY A 219 -11.04 4.69 26.01
CA GLY A 219 -9.66 4.43 26.46
C GLY A 219 -8.58 4.61 25.41
N LEU A 220 -8.94 4.90 24.17
CA LEU A 220 -8.01 5.24 23.08
C LEU A 220 -7.89 6.76 22.94
N ASN A 221 -6.69 7.23 22.67
CA ASN A 221 -6.43 8.64 22.33
C ASN A 221 -6.51 8.79 20.80
N ILE A 222 -7.65 9.22 20.31
CA ILE A 222 -7.93 9.37 18.88
C ILE A 222 -7.49 10.75 18.38
N ASP A 223 -6.75 10.81 17.29
CA ASP A 223 -6.50 12.04 16.54
C ASP A 223 -7.79 12.47 15.83
N ARG A 224 -8.53 13.38 16.47
CA ARG A 224 -9.83 13.83 15.98
C ARG A 224 -9.72 14.52 14.63
N ALA A 225 -8.68 15.31 14.40
CA ALA A 225 -8.48 16.00 13.14
C ALA A 225 -8.25 15.04 11.98
N LEU A 226 -7.46 13.98 12.18
CA LEU A 226 -7.26 12.94 11.18
C LEU A 226 -8.57 12.17 10.93
N LEU A 227 -9.31 11.83 11.98
CA LEU A 227 -10.62 11.16 11.83
C LEU A 227 -11.59 12.00 10.99
N GLU A 228 -11.66 13.29 11.23
CA GLU A 228 -12.53 14.20 10.47
C GLU A 228 -12.14 14.24 8.99
N LEU A 229 -10.85 14.36 8.67
CA LEU A 229 -10.37 14.28 7.28
C LEU A 229 -10.76 12.95 6.61
N MET A 230 -10.64 11.83 7.33
CA MET A 230 -11.05 10.51 6.80
C MET A 230 -12.56 10.45 6.56
N LEU A 231 -13.37 11.00 7.46
CA LEU A 231 -14.84 11.01 7.31
C LEU A 231 -15.29 11.89 6.14
N GLU A 232 -14.67 13.06 5.98
CA GLU A 232 -14.93 13.98 4.86
C GLU A 232 -14.51 13.41 3.50
N SER A 233 -13.53 12.52 3.48
CA SER A 233 -13.04 11.88 2.25
C SER A 233 -13.87 10.69 1.77
N ARG A 234 -14.86 10.25 2.54
CA ARG A 234 -15.79 9.19 2.13
C ARG A 234 -16.62 9.67 0.94
N ALA A 235 -16.56 8.93 -0.16
CA ALA A 235 -17.36 9.17 -1.36
C ALA A 235 -18.80 8.67 -1.17
#